data_78ccb0ed9e574c96cafc7c9576bc11ed
#
_entry.id   78ccb0ed9e574c96cafc7c9576bc11ed
#
_cell.length_a   1.000
_cell.length_b   1.000
_cell.length_c   1.000
_cell.angle_alpha   90.00
_cell.angle_beta   90.00
_cell.angle_gamma   90.00
#
_symmetry.space_group_name_H-M   'P 1'
#
loop_
_entity.id
_entity.type
_entity.pdbx_description
1 polymer ?
#
loop_
_entity_poly.entity_id
_entity_poly.type
_entity_poly.pdbx_seq_one_letter_code
_entity_poly.pdbx_strand_id
1 'polypeptide(L)'
;MSEVRAAVITISSSLARGEGEDESGPALVAFAERVGARVVDHETVPDERELIEGRLRYWSDHGGCELVLTTGGTGLSPDDVTPEATRAAIDREAPGIAEAMRAASREHTDKWMLSRGVAGTRGRTLIVNFPGNPPSIEQAGAAIAHALPHALALLARDDAGHRHD
;
A
#
# COMPACT_ATOMS: atom_id res chain seq x y z
N MET A 1 -11.90 -20.53 2.38
CA MET A 1 -11.26 -19.24 2.67
C MET A 1 -11.89 -18.15 1.84
N SER A 2 -12.24 -17.05 2.48
CA SER A 2 -12.80 -15.93 1.75
C SER A 2 -11.73 -15.29 0.87
N GLU A 3 -12.17 -14.76 -0.24
CA GLU A 3 -11.30 -14.06 -1.20
C GLU A 3 -10.78 -12.78 -0.58
N VAL A 4 -9.49 -12.50 -0.74
CA VAL A 4 -8.88 -11.24 -0.34
C VAL A 4 -9.26 -10.15 -1.33
N ARG A 5 -9.85 -9.08 -0.84
CA ARG A 5 -10.25 -7.93 -1.64
C ARG A 5 -9.20 -6.84 -1.48
N ALA A 6 -8.78 -6.26 -2.58
CA ALA A 6 -7.77 -5.21 -2.58
C ALA A 6 -8.25 -3.97 -3.31
N ALA A 7 -7.82 -2.80 -2.84
CA ALA A 7 -7.92 -1.55 -3.57
C ALA A 7 -6.52 -1.04 -3.90
N VAL A 8 -6.36 -0.46 -5.06
CA VAL A 8 -5.10 0.15 -5.52
C VAL A 8 -5.33 1.63 -5.71
N ILE A 9 -4.47 2.46 -5.14
CA ILE A 9 -4.56 3.91 -5.23
C ILE A 9 -3.27 4.45 -5.85
N THR A 10 -3.39 5.07 -7.03
CA THR A 10 -2.31 5.83 -7.63
C THR A 10 -2.37 7.26 -7.12
N ILE A 11 -1.28 7.72 -6.51
CA ILE A 11 -1.20 9.05 -5.92
C ILE A 11 -0.34 9.92 -6.81
N SER A 12 -0.97 10.83 -7.53
CA SER A 12 -0.30 11.72 -8.48
C SER A 12 -1.24 12.87 -8.85
N SER A 13 -0.83 14.09 -8.56
CA SER A 13 -1.61 15.27 -8.92
C SER A 13 -1.72 15.46 -10.42
N SER A 14 -0.66 15.18 -11.19
CA SER A 14 -0.69 15.29 -12.64
C SER A 14 -1.65 14.27 -13.27
N LEU A 15 -1.59 13.02 -12.83
CA LEU A 15 -2.50 11.98 -13.33
C LEU A 15 -3.95 12.27 -12.92
N ALA A 16 -4.16 12.81 -11.73
CA ALA A 16 -5.51 13.21 -11.27
C ALA A 16 -6.12 14.30 -12.14
N ARG A 17 -5.27 15.14 -12.76
CA ARG A 17 -5.71 16.16 -13.73
C ARG A 17 -5.86 15.63 -15.17
N GLY A 18 -5.62 14.35 -15.38
CA GLY A 18 -5.68 13.75 -16.71
C GLY A 18 -4.42 13.95 -17.55
N GLU A 19 -3.31 14.34 -16.95
CA GLU A 19 -2.04 14.54 -17.62
C GLU A 19 -1.19 13.26 -17.57
N GLY A 20 -0.71 12.81 -18.72
CA GLY A 20 0.14 11.62 -18.81
C GLY A 20 -0.63 10.31 -18.68
N GLU A 21 0.12 9.22 -18.60
CA GLU A 21 -0.41 7.87 -18.54
C GLU A 21 0.06 7.18 -17.24
N ASP A 22 -0.88 6.54 -16.55
CA ASP A 22 -0.58 5.81 -15.32
C ASP A 22 0.01 4.43 -15.64
N GLU A 23 1.31 4.28 -15.47
CA GLU A 23 1.99 3.00 -15.65
C GLU A 23 2.16 2.25 -14.32
N SER A 24 2.20 2.98 -13.21
CA SER A 24 2.43 2.41 -11.89
C SER A 24 1.20 1.70 -11.33
N GLY A 25 0.02 2.28 -11.52
CA GLY A 25 -1.23 1.70 -11.06
C GLY A 25 -1.46 0.28 -11.61
N PRO A 26 -1.41 0.08 -12.93
CA PRO A 26 -1.52 -1.26 -13.51
C PRO A 26 -0.47 -2.24 -13.01
N ALA A 27 0.78 -1.80 -12.80
CA ALA A 27 1.83 -2.65 -12.25
C ALA A 27 1.50 -3.09 -10.82
N LEU A 28 0.92 -2.20 -10.02
CA LEU A 28 0.52 -2.51 -8.65
C LEU A 28 -0.72 -3.42 -8.62
N VAL A 29 -1.66 -3.23 -9.53
CA VAL A 29 -2.80 -4.15 -9.70
C VAL A 29 -2.28 -5.56 -10.00
N ALA A 30 -1.34 -5.69 -10.93
CA ALA A 30 -0.75 -6.98 -11.28
C ALA A 30 -0.07 -7.63 -10.07
N PHE A 31 0.63 -6.86 -9.25
CA PHE A 31 1.22 -7.37 -8.02
C PHE A 31 0.15 -7.90 -7.05
N ALA A 32 -0.91 -7.14 -6.82
CA ALA A 32 -1.99 -7.57 -5.94
C ALA A 32 -2.60 -8.90 -6.40
N GLU A 33 -2.82 -9.04 -7.69
CA GLU A 33 -3.36 -10.27 -8.25
C GLU A 33 -2.40 -11.45 -8.08
N ARG A 34 -1.10 -11.23 -8.25
CA ARG A 34 -0.07 -12.27 -8.05
C ARG A 34 -0.03 -12.80 -6.61
N VAL A 35 -0.33 -11.97 -5.62
CA VAL A 35 -0.39 -12.43 -4.23
C VAL A 35 -1.76 -12.98 -3.83
N GLY A 36 -2.65 -13.15 -4.79
CA GLY A 36 -3.94 -13.82 -4.59
C GLY A 36 -5.10 -12.90 -4.25
N ALA A 37 -4.94 -11.59 -4.37
CA ALA A 37 -6.02 -10.66 -4.10
C ALA A 37 -6.85 -10.39 -5.36
N ARG A 38 -8.12 -10.10 -5.15
CA ARG A 38 -9.00 -9.56 -6.18
C ARG A 38 -9.01 -8.03 -6.04
N VAL A 39 -8.59 -7.33 -7.07
CA VAL A 39 -8.63 -5.87 -7.08
C VAL A 39 -10.06 -5.41 -7.39
N VAL A 40 -10.71 -4.82 -6.40
CA VAL A 40 -12.10 -4.37 -6.53
C VAL A 40 -12.19 -2.97 -7.11
N ASP A 41 -11.14 -2.18 -6.96
CA ASP A 41 -11.07 -0.84 -7.55
C ASP A 41 -9.63 -0.37 -7.67
N HIS A 42 -9.39 0.45 -8.69
CA HIS A 42 -8.16 1.18 -8.91
C HIS A 42 -8.50 2.63 -9.16
N GLU A 43 -8.09 3.52 -8.28
CA GLU A 43 -8.39 4.95 -8.39
C GLU A 43 -7.13 5.80 -8.37
N THR A 44 -7.24 7.02 -8.88
CA THR A 44 -6.16 8.00 -8.87
C THR A 44 -6.59 9.18 -8.03
N VAL A 45 -5.73 9.59 -7.09
CA VAL A 45 -5.97 10.75 -6.24
C VAL A 45 -4.79 11.72 -6.31
N PRO A 46 -5.04 13.03 -6.15
CA PRO A 46 -3.96 14.00 -6.13
C PRO A 46 -3.13 13.91 -4.84
N ASP A 47 -1.95 14.57 -4.84
CA ASP A 47 -1.06 14.64 -3.69
C ASP A 47 -1.62 15.60 -2.63
N GLU A 48 -2.72 15.22 -2.03
CA GLU A 48 -3.39 15.96 -0.95
C GLU A 48 -3.61 15.03 0.23
N ARG A 49 -3.02 15.37 1.37
CA ARG A 49 -2.99 14.52 2.55
C ARG A 49 -4.38 14.07 3.01
N GLU A 50 -5.34 14.99 3.10
CA GLU A 50 -6.68 14.67 3.60
C GLU A 50 -7.44 13.75 2.64
N LEU A 51 -7.25 13.91 1.33
CA LEU A 51 -7.87 13.05 0.33
C LEU A 51 -7.29 11.64 0.40
N ILE A 52 -5.96 11.53 0.48
CA ILE A 52 -5.29 10.22 0.58
C ILE A 52 -5.76 9.51 1.85
N GLU A 53 -5.69 10.19 2.99
CA GLU A 53 -6.15 9.62 4.27
C GLU A 53 -7.60 9.17 4.18
N GLY A 54 -8.47 10.00 3.62
CA GLY A 54 -9.90 9.69 3.47
C GLY A 54 -10.14 8.43 2.63
N ARG A 55 -9.37 8.25 1.55
CA ARG A 55 -9.51 7.05 0.72
C ARG A 55 -8.99 5.79 1.42
N LEU A 56 -7.88 5.90 2.14
CA LEU A 56 -7.37 4.79 2.93
C LEU A 56 -8.39 4.34 3.98
N ARG A 57 -9.01 5.29 4.68
CA ARG A 57 -10.05 5.01 5.67
C ARG A 57 -11.29 4.40 5.01
N TYR A 58 -11.70 4.91 3.86
CA TYR A 58 -12.87 4.41 3.15
C TYR A 58 -12.71 2.93 2.79
N TRP A 59 -11.61 2.57 2.14
CA TRP A 59 -11.40 1.18 1.71
C TRP A 59 -11.23 0.21 2.87
N SER A 60 -10.67 0.69 3.99
CA SER A 60 -10.51 -0.12 5.20
C SER A 60 -11.82 -0.27 5.96
N ASP A 61 -12.58 0.81 6.13
CA ASP A 61 -13.76 0.84 7.02
C ASP A 61 -15.06 0.48 6.31
N HIS A 62 -15.20 0.85 5.04
CA HIS A 62 -16.45 0.72 4.28
C HIS A 62 -16.31 -0.08 2.99
N GLY A 63 -15.17 -0.02 2.31
CA GLY A 63 -14.95 -0.70 1.05
C GLY A 63 -14.74 -2.21 1.16
N GLY A 64 -14.54 -2.72 2.37
CA GLY A 64 -14.40 -4.15 2.63
C GLY A 64 -13.11 -4.74 2.08
N CYS A 65 -12.03 -3.96 2.03
CA CYS A 65 -10.75 -4.45 1.54
C CYS A 65 -9.87 -4.90 2.70
N GLU A 66 -9.26 -6.07 2.56
CA GLU A 66 -8.25 -6.57 3.48
C GLU A 66 -6.87 -6.06 3.13
N LEU A 67 -6.69 -5.55 1.89
CA LEU A 67 -5.41 -5.05 1.40
C LEU A 67 -5.64 -3.73 0.65
N VAL A 68 -4.91 -2.70 1.02
CA VAL A 68 -4.91 -1.42 0.30
C VAL A 68 -3.47 -1.06 -0.06
N LEU A 69 -3.21 -0.93 -1.34
CA LEU A 69 -1.88 -0.64 -1.86
C LEU A 69 -1.88 0.73 -2.53
N THR A 70 -0.88 1.54 -2.21
CA THR A 70 -0.69 2.84 -2.86
C THR A 70 0.60 2.86 -3.65
N THR A 71 0.66 3.68 -4.68
CA THR A 71 1.89 3.97 -5.42
C THR A 71 2.00 5.47 -5.64
N GLY A 72 3.19 6.01 -5.38
CA GLY A 72 3.49 7.44 -5.53
C GLY A 72 3.48 8.22 -4.23
N GLY A 73 4.07 9.40 -4.28
CA GLY A 73 4.07 10.35 -3.17
C GLY A 73 4.92 9.97 -1.96
N THR A 74 5.95 9.14 -2.12
CA THR A 74 6.74 8.60 -1.00
C THR A 74 8.15 9.17 -0.88
N GLY A 75 8.51 10.17 -1.68
CA GLY A 75 9.85 10.75 -1.67
C GLY A 75 10.01 11.95 -0.72
N LEU A 76 10.98 12.80 -1.06
CA LEU A 76 11.33 13.97 -0.25
C LEU A 76 10.80 15.28 -0.82
N SER A 77 10.09 15.24 -1.95
CA SER A 77 9.50 16.46 -2.51
C SER A 77 8.43 17.02 -1.54
N PRO A 78 8.27 18.35 -1.47
CA PRO A 78 7.21 18.94 -0.64
C PRO A 78 5.81 18.43 -0.95
N ASP A 79 5.58 17.96 -2.18
CA ASP A 79 4.28 17.39 -2.59
C ASP A 79 4.10 15.93 -2.16
N ASP A 80 5.17 15.26 -1.73
CA ASP A 80 5.10 13.87 -1.30
C ASP A 80 4.54 13.78 0.13
N VAL A 81 3.25 13.46 0.27
CA VAL A 81 2.55 13.43 1.55
C VAL A 81 1.90 12.08 1.84
N THR A 82 2.15 11.08 1.01
CA THR A 82 1.58 9.74 1.21
C THR A 82 1.95 9.11 2.56
N PRO A 83 3.22 9.19 3.03
CA PRO A 83 3.57 8.64 4.34
C PRO A 83 2.80 9.28 5.49
N GLU A 84 2.65 10.60 5.49
CA GLU A 84 1.91 11.33 6.51
C GLU A 84 0.43 10.95 6.52
N ALA A 85 -0.18 10.87 5.35
CA ALA A 85 -1.57 10.44 5.20
C ALA A 85 -1.77 9.00 5.70
N THR A 86 -0.83 8.12 5.38
CA THR A 86 -0.90 6.71 5.78
C THR A 86 -0.73 6.58 7.29
N ARG A 87 0.22 7.30 7.89
CA ARG A 87 0.40 7.28 9.35
C ARG A 87 -0.85 7.75 10.09
N ALA A 88 -1.56 8.71 9.52
CA ALA A 88 -2.81 9.21 10.11
C ALA A 88 -3.96 8.18 10.00
N ALA A 89 -3.93 7.32 9.00
CA ALA A 89 -4.97 6.32 8.77
C ALA A 89 -4.76 5.00 9.52
N ILE A 90 -3.52 4.57 9.72
CA ILE A 90 -3.23 3.27 10.35
C ILE A 90 -3.39 3.32 11.86
N ASP A 91 -3.75 2.18 12.45
CA ASP A 91 -3.83 1.99 13.90
C ASP A 91 -2.47 1.58 14.47
N ARG A 92 -1.74 0.73 13.74
CA ARG A 92 -0.43 0.23 14.13
C ARG A 92 0.49 0.18 12.91
N GLU A 93 1.74 0.54 13.11
CA GLU A 93 2.75 0.44 12.06
C GLU A 93 3.30 -0.98 11.97
N ALA A 94 3.59 -1.42 10.74
CA ALA A 94 4.26 -2.68 10.44
C ALA A 94 5.59 -2.35 9.74
N PRO A 95 6.59 -1.85 10.49
CA PRO A 95 7.80 -1.27 9.89
C PRO A 95 8.64 -2.28 9.09
N GLY A 96 8.59 -3.55 9.48
CA GLY A 96 9.37 -4.59 8.79
C GLY A 96 9.01 -4.74 7.31
N ILE A 97 7.76 -4.51 6.94
CA ILE A 97 7.33 -4.57 5.53
C ILE A 97 8.04 -3.47 4.73
N ALA A 98 7.96 -2.23 5.20
CA ALA A 98 8.61 -1.10 4.54
C ALA A 98 10.13 -1.22 4.52
N GLU A 99 10.72 -1.75 5.58
CA GLU A 99 12.16 -2.02 5.66
C GLU A 99 12.60 -3.04 4.60
N ALA A 100 11.85 -4.14 4.46
CA ALA A 100 12.13 -5.17 3.47
C ALA A 100 12.05 -4.62 2.04
N MET A 101 11.05 -3.79 1.78
CA MET A 101 10.87 -3.14 0.48
C MET A 101 12.05 -2.22 0.14
N ARG A 102 12.49 -1.38 1.09
CA ARG A 102 13.65 -0.52 0.90
C ARG A 102 14.93 -1.31 0.71
N ALA A 103 15.16 -2.32 1.54
CA ALA A 103 16.35 -3.17 1.45
C ALA A 103 16.47 -3.84 0.08
N ALA A 104 15.37 -4.29 -0.49
CA ALA A 104 15.33 -4.91 -1.82
C ALA A 104 15.73 -3.94 -2.93
N SER A 105 15.44 -2.65 -2.76
CA SER A 105 15.78 -1.62 -3.74
C SER A 105 17.26 -1.24 -3.73
N ARG A 106 17.98 -1.58 -2.68
CA ARG A 106 19.40 -1.24 -2.51
C ARG A 106 20.27 -1.75 -3.65
N GLU A 107 19.97 -2.92 -4.21
CA GLU A 107 20.72 -3.51 -5.31
C GLU A 107 20.48 -2.83 -6.66
N HIS A 108 19.42 -2.03 -6.77
CA HIS A 108 18.94 -1.45 -8.02
C HIS A 108 19.17 0.04 -8.13
N THR A 109 19.27 0.75 -7.01
CA THR A 109 19.47 2.21 -6.99
C THR A 109 20.13 2.62 -5.68
N ASP A 110 20.99 3.64 -5.76
CA ASP A 110 21.58 4.26 -4.57
C ASP A 110 20.62 5.21 -3.85
N LYS A 111 19.43 5.45 -4.42
CA LYS A 111 18.39 6.32 -3.85
C LYS A 111 17.39 5.55 -3.00
N TRP A 112 17.61 4.28 -2.76
CA TRP A 112 16.68 3.42 -2.01
C TRP A 112 16.33 3.96 -0.62
N MET A 113 17.29 4.62 0.04
CA MET A 113 17.12 5.16 1.38
C MET A 113 16.24 6.42 1.42
N LEU A 114 15.91 7.00 0.28
CA LEU A 114 15.11 8.22 0.20
C LEU A 114 13.61 7.94 0.21
N SER A 115 13.21 6.68 0.02
CA SER A 115 11.80 6.30 0.14
C SER A 115 11.34 6.40 1.60
N ARG A 116 10.24 7.12 1.83
CA ARG A 116 9.63 7.27 3.14
C ARG A 116 8.35 6.44 3.27
N GLY A 117 8.15 5.47 2.38
CA GLY A 117 6.97 4.62 2.38
C GLY A 117 6.72 3.94 3.72
N VAL A 118 5.44 3.79 4.05
CA VAL A 118 4.96 3.24 5.32
C VAL A 118 4.10 2.01 5.04
N ALA A 119 4.11 1.07 5.95
CA ALA A 119 3.16 -0.04 5.98
C ALA A 119 2.58 -0.15 7.37
N GLY A 120 1.32 -0.52 7.45
CA GLY A 120 0.64 -0.65 8.73
C GLY A 120 -0.74 -1.26 8.58
N THR A 121 -1.43 -1.38 9.71
CA THR A 121 -2.77 -1.97 9.76
C THR A 121 -3.79 -0.96 10.23
N ARG A 122 -4.99 -1.04 9.66
CA ARG A 122 -6.17 -0.36 10.13
C ARG A 122 -7.29 -1.39 10.28
N GLY A 123 -7.68 -1.70 11.52
CA GLY A 123 -8.57 -2.83 11.75
C GLY A 123 -7.96 -4.11 11.19
N ARG A 124 -8.68 -4.76 10.28
CA ARG A 124 -8.21 -5.99 9.61
C ARG A 124 -7.58 -5.71 8.23
N THR A 125 -7.35 -4.46 7.89
CA THR A 125 -6.78 -4.09 6.60
C THR A 125 -5.29 -3.83 6.73
N LEU A 126 -4.51 -4.42 5.82
CA LEU A 126 -3.11 -4.10 5.64
C LEU A 126 -3.00 -3.00 4.59
N ILE A 127 -2.30 -1.93 4.92
CA ILE A 127 -2.04 -0.80 4.02
C ILE A 127 -0.55 -0.72 3.75
N VAL A 128 -0.15 -0.69 2.49
CA VAL A 128 1.27 -0.65 2.09
C VAL A 128 1.50 0.42 1.03
N ASN A 129 2.45 1.31 1.29
CA ASN A 129 2.90 2.29 0.29
C ASN A 129 3.98 1.69 -0.60
N PHE A 130 3.80 1.83 -1.92
CA PHE A 130 4.78 1.41 -2.92
C PHE A 130 5.41 2.63 -3.59
N PRO A 131 6.63 2.49 -4.12
CA PRO A 131 7.26 3.56 -4.90
C PRO A 131 6.49 3.86 -6.19
N GLY A 132 6.84 4.97 -6.84
CA GLY A 132 6.07 5.54 -7.94
C GLY A 132 6.43 5.09 -9.34
N ASN A 133 7.15 3.98 -9.54
CA ASN A 133 7.47 3.50 -10.89
C ASN A 133 7.42 1.97 -10.99
N PRO A 134 7.09 1.41 -12.19
CA PRO A 134 6.90 -0.04 -12.34
C PRO A 134 8.09 -0.91 -11.94
N PRO A 135 9.34 -0.63 -12.33
CA PRO A 135 10.47 -1.47 -11.91
C PRO A 135 10.64 -1.52 -10.40
N SER A 136 10.47 -0.38 -9.72
CA SER A 136 10.58 -0.33 -8.26
C SER A 136 9.43 -1.06 -7.57
N ILE A 137 8.25 -1.04 -8.17
CA ILE A 137 7.09 -1.79 -7.67
C ILE A 137 7.38 -3.29 -7.73
N GLU A 138 7.92 -3.79 -8.84
CA GLU A 138 8.28 -5.21 -8.96
C GLU A 138 9.33 -5.62 -7.94
N GLN A 139 10.38 -4.83 -7.78
CA GLN A 139 11.47 -5.09 -6.85
C GLN A 139 10.97 -5.12 -5.41
N ALA A 140 10.24 -4.09 -5.00
CA ALA A 140 9.69 -3.98 -3.66
C ALA A 140 8.65 -5.08 -3.39
N GLY A 141 7.79 -5.35 -4.36
CA GLY A 141 6.75 -6.38 -4.26
C GLY A 141 7.32 -7.78 -4.09
N ALA A 142 8.36 -8.10 -4.86
CA ALA A 142 9.03 -9.41 -4.76
C ALA A 142 9.58 -9.66 -3.35
N ALA A 143 10.02 -8.63 -2.66
CA ALA A 143 10.58 -8.76 -1.31
C ALA A 143 9.54 -9.15 -0.26
N ILE A 144 8.28 -8.77 -0.45
CA ILE A 144 7.23 -8.96 0.56
C ILE A 144 6.14 -9.95 0.15
N ALA A 145 6.09 -10.33 -1.13
CA ALA A 145 5.02 -11.17 -1.68
C ALA A 145 4.79 -12.45 -0.87
N HIS A 146 5.86 -13.11 -0.45
CA HIS A 146 5.76 -14.38 0.28
C HIS A 146 5.18 -14.22 1.70
N ALA A 147 5.30 -13.06 2.30
CA ALA A 147 4.82 -12.80 3.66
C ALA A 147 3.38 -12.29 3.71
N LEU A 148 2.86 -11.75 2.61
CA LEU A 148 1.53 -11.13 2.59
C LEU A 148 0.38 -12.10 2.90
N PRO A 149 0.33 -13.31 2.34
CA PRO A 149 -0.74 -14.24 2.68
C PRO A 149 -0.82 -14.54 4.17
N HIS A 150 0.34 -14.72 4.82
CA HIS A 150 0.38 -14.96 6.25
C HIS A 150 -0.08 -13.73 7.05
N ALA A 151 0.37 -12.54 6.66
CA ALA A 151 -0.05 -11.28 7.29
C ALA A 151 -1.57 -11.10 7.23
N LEU A 152 -2.16 -11.36 6.06
CA LEU A 152 -3.60 -11.24 5.86
C LEU A 152 -4.37 -12.28 6.68
N ALA A 153 -3.84 -13.50 6.78
CA ALA A 153 -4.43 -14.55 7.62
C ALA A 153 -4.43 -14.16 9.10
N LEU A 154 -3.36 -13.55 9.58
CA LEU A 154 -3.28 -13.06 10.95
C LEU A 154 -4.31 -11.97 11.23
N LEU A 155 -4.48 -11.03 10.29
CA LEU A 155 -5.45 -9.94 10.43
C LEU A 155 -6.90 -10.42 10.39
N ALA A 156 -7.15 -11.54 9.73
CA ALA A 156 -8.49 -12.12 9.63
C ALA A 156 -8.92 -12.88 10.88
N ARG A 157 -8.02 -13.08 11.86
CA ARG A 157 -8.34 -13.85 13.07
C ARG A 157 -9.33 -13.12 13.94
N ASP A 158 -10.29 -13.86 14.47
CA ASP A 158 -11.26 -13.32 15.42
C ASP A 158 -10.65 -13.10 16.80
N ASP A 159 -10.90 -11.93 17.38
CA ASP A 159 -10.48 -11.60 18.76
C ASP A 159 -11.09 -12.52 19.81
N ALA A 160 -12.22 -13.16 19.48
CA ALA A 160 -12.94 -14.06 20.37
C ALA A 160 -12.14 -15.30 20.80
N GLY A 161 -11.07 -15.66 20.04
CA GLY A 161 -10.19 -16.79 20.37
C GLY A 161 -9.13 -16.47 21.43
N HIS A 162 -9.00 -15.24 21.90
CA HIS A 162 -7.91 -14.81 22.78
C HIS A 162 -8.36 -14.49 24.21
N ARG A 163 -9.63 -14.75 24.55
CA ARG A 163 -10.18 -14.39 25.89
C ARG A 163 -10.04 -15.47 26.93
N HIS A 164 -9.26 -16.50 26.69
CA HIS A 164 -9.22 -17.68 27.58
C HIS A 164 -7.82 -18.05 28.05
N ASP A 165 -6.89 -17.13 28.09
CA ASP A 165 -5.57 -17.38 28.73
C ASP A 165 -5.34 -16.43 29.89
#